data_5fc13c79d0ea499e088617e0f33bd669
#
_entry.id   5fc13c79d0ea499e088617e0f33bd669
#
_cell.length_a   1.000
_cell.length_b   1.000
_cell.length_c   1.000
_cell.angle_alpha   90.00
_cell.angle_beta   90.00
_cell.angle_gamma   90.00
#
_symmetry.space_group_name_H-M   'P 1'
#
loop_
_entity.id
_entity.type
_entity.pdbx_description
1 polymer ?
#
loop_
_entity_poly.entity_id
_entity_poly.type
_entity_poly.pdbx_seq_one_letter_code
_entity_poly.pdbx_strand_id
1 'polypeptide(L)'
;MGRYDLLICDIDGCLAPETSEPMNIEKLSLIADHNRLATARQDRPIITLCSGRPIPFVETLCRVLQNTTVPCVAENGVWLYDPSNNGYAMDDSIGPDEVKMVHAAEQRMMELYHEHGVRIQPGKSASLSLYHPDPNYLESIAPAVEKEFHSQGWPLRVSLTLFYINCDFSQISKATGIRRLLAQTGIDAHR
;
A
#
# COMPACT_ATOMS: atom_id res chain seq x y z
N MET A 1 -7.13 22.48 20.53
CA MET A 1 -6.32 21.44 19.82
C MET A 1 -7.10 20.13 19.86
N GLY A 2 -7.23 19.44 18.74
CA GLY A 2 -7.86 18.14 18.67
C GLY A 2 -7.06 17.10 19.49
N ARG A 3 -7.68 15.97 19.81
CA ARG A 3 -7.04 14.84 20.52
C ARG A 3 -5.96 14.16 19.66
N TYR A 4 -6.07 14.29 18.34
CA TYR A 4 -5.17 13.64 17.36
C TYR A 4 -4.72 14.66 16.32
N ASP A 5 -3.47 14.54 15.87
CA ASP A 5 -2.87 15.39 14.85
C ASP A 5 -2.97 14.75 13.46
N LEU A 6 -3.11 13.41 13.40
CA LEU A 6 -3.10 12.60 12.17
C LEU A 6 -4.12 11.47 12.24
N LEU A 7 -4.80 11.23 11.11
CA LEU A 7 -5.58 10.02 10.84
C LEU A 7 -4.99 9.32 9.63
N ILE A 8 -4.63 8.05 9.78
CA ILE A 8 -4.07 7.22 8.70
C ILE A 8 -5.14 6.23 8.26
N CYS A 9 -5.59 6.37 7.00
CA CYS A 9 -6.62 5.52 6.41
C CYS A 9 -6.02 4.47 5.48
N ASP A 10 -6.55 3.25 5.54
CA ASP A 10 -6.42 2.29 4.43
C ASP A 10 -7.32 2.70 3.27
N ILE A 11 -7.06 2.15 2.09
CA ILE A 11 -7.86 2.40 0.89
C ILE A 11 -8.91 1.30 0.71
N ASP A 12 -8.47 0.08 0.52
CA ASP A 12 -9.34 -1.05 0.21
C ASP A 12 -10.17 -1.47 1.43
N GLY A 13 -11.48 -1.57 1.26
CA GLY A 13 -12.42 -1.83 2.35
C GLY A 13 -12.64 -0.65 3.30
N CYS A 14 -11.97 0.49 3.08
CA CYS A 14 -12.05 1.70 3.90
C CYS A 14 -12.56 2.91 3.11
N LEU A 15 -11.79 3.39 2.16
CA LEU A 15 -12.12 4.53 1.30
C LEU A 15 -12.69 4.09 -0.05
N ALA A 16 -12.34 2.90 -0.49
CA ALA A 16 -12.79 2.28 -1.72
C ALA A 16 -13.25 0.84 -1.45
N PRO A 17 -14.22 0.31 -2.22
CA PRO A 17 -14.52 -1.11 -2.21
C PRO A 17 -13.27 -1.93 -2.60
N GLU A 18 -13.12 -3.14 -2.05
CA GLU A 18 -12.09 -4.10 -2.52
C GLU A 18 -12.41 -4.67 -3.91
N THR A 19 -13.60 -4.41 -4.42
CA THR A 19 -14.10 -4.84 -5.73
C THR A 19 -13.79 -3.80 -6.81
N SER A 20 -14.24 -4.07 -8.04
CA SER A 20 -14.19 -3.11 -9.16
C SER A 20 -15.32 -2.06 -9.14
N GLU A 21 -16.10 -1.97 -8.06
CA GLU A 21 -17.16 -0.99 -7.91
C GLU A 21 -16.60 0.44 -7.88
N PRO A 22 -17.36 1.41 -8.40
CA PRO A 22 -16.95 2.81 -8.38
C PRO A 22 -16.74 3.34 -6.96
N MET A 23 -15.72 4.17 -6.77
CA MET A 23 -15.52 4.91 -5.54
C MET A 23 -16.64 5.93 -5.32
N ASN A 24 -17.03 6.14 -4.07
CA ASN A 24 -18.01 7.16 -3.71
C ASN A 24 -17.35 8.55 -3.70
N ILE A 25 -17.51 9.29 -4.81
CA ILE A 25 -16.89 10.59 -5.02
C ILE A 25 -17.38 11.63 -4.00
N GLU A 26 -18.64 11.56 -3.57
CA GLU A 26 -19.19 12.49 -2.56
C GLU A 26 -18.47 12.33 -1.21
N LYS A 27 -18.23 11.08 -0.78
CA LYS A 27 -17.47 10.80 0.45
C LYS A 27 -16.01 11.24 0.32
N LEU A 28 -15.37 11.01 -0.82
CA LEU A 28 -14.00 11.48 -1.06
C LEU A 28 -13.93 13.01 -1.06
N SER A 29 -14.94 13.71 -1.60
CA SER A 29 -15.04 15.17 -1.54
C SER A 29 -15.15 15.68 -0.11
N LEU A 30 -15.91 15.02 0.77
CA LEU A 30 -15.98 15.39 2.19
C LEU A 30 -14.62 15.30 2.89
N ILE A 31 -13.83 14.25 2.57
CA ILE A 31 -12.48 14.11 3.11
C ILE A 31 -11.55 15.19 2.55
N ALA A 32 -11.66 15.50 1.26
CA ALA A 32 -10.90 16.59 0.63
C ALA A 32 -11.20 17.95 1.30
N ASP A 33 -12.46 18.26 1.57
CA ASP A 33 -12.87 19.46 2.28
C ASP A 33 -12.33 19.49 3.71
N HIS A 34 -12.36 18.35 4.40
CA HIS A 34 -11.76 18.20 5.73
C HIS A 34 -10.25 18.52 5.69
N ASN A 35 -9.49 17.93 4.77
CA ASN A 35 -8.05 18.14 4.65
C ASN A 35 -7.70 19.60 4.30
N ARG A 36 -8.47 20.26 3.41
CA ARG A 36 -8.30 21.70 3.14
C ARG A 36 -8.47 22.54 4.42
N LEU A 37 -9.50 22.24 5.20
CA LEU A 37 -9.74 22.95 6.46
C LEU A 37 -8.67 22.61 7.51
N ALA A 38 -8.22 21.36 7.60
CA ALA A 38 -7.17 20.93 8.51
C ALA A 38 -5.85 21.68 8.22
N THR A 39 -5.45 21.76 6.95
CA THR A 39 -4.26 22.49 6.52
C THR A 39 -4.38 24.00 6.82
N ALA A 40 -5.56 24.60 6.56
CA ALA A 40 -5.75 26.05 6.73
C ALA A 40 -5.87 26.48 8.19
N ARG A 41 -6.48 25.66 9.06
CA ARG A 41 -6.86 26.04 10.43
C ARG A 41 -6.01 25.39 11.51
N GLN A 42 -5.40 24.22 11.21
CA GLN A 42 -4.61 23.43 12.16
C GLN A 42 -5.40 23.08 13.46
N ASP A 43 -6.73 22.94 13.35
CA ASP A 43 -7.64 22.67 14.46
C ASP A 43 -8.17 21.22 14.48
N ARG A 44 -7.75 20.41 13.51
CA ARG A 44 -8.20 19.04 13.29
C ARG A 44 -7.10 18.19 12.64
N PRO A 45 -7.14 16.83 12.74
CA PRO A 45 -6.13 15.98 12.14
C PRO A 45 -6.14 16.06 10.61
N ILE A 46 -4.98 15.90 9.99
CA ILE A 46 -4.86 15.59 8.56
C ILE A 46 -5.20 14.12 8.34
N ILE A 47 -5.93 13.82 7.28
CA ILE A 47 -6.20 12.45 6.84
C ILE A 47 -5.21 12.10 5.75
N THR A 48 -4.38 11.09 5.99
CA THR A 48 -3.41 10.52 5.03
C THR A 48 -3.68 9.05 4.77
N LEU A 49 -2.92 8.45 3.84
CA LEU A 49 -3.13 7.10 3.33
C LEU A 49 -2.03 6.14 3.74
N CYS A 50 -2.40 4.87 4.02
CA CYS A 50 -1.46 3.76 4.16
C CYS A 50 -2.06 2.50 3.53
N SER A 51 -1.54 2.10 2.36
CA SER A 51 -2.15 1.05 1.55
C SER A 51 -1.13 0.09 0.93
N GLY A 52 -1.59 -1.11 0.57
CA GLY A 52 -0.88 -2.04 -0.29
C GLY A 52 -0.91 -1.67 -1.78
N ARG A 53 -1.68 -0.67 -2.18
CA ARG A 53 -1.79 -0.22 -3.57
C ARG A 53 -0.46 0.36 -4.08
N PRO A 54 -0.21 0.28 -5.41
CA PRO A 54 0.98 0.86 -6.04
C PRO A 54 1.08 2.37 -5.79
N ILE A 55 2.32 2.87 -5.77
CA ILE A 55 2.59 4.29 -5.47
C ILE A 55 1.83 5.27 -6.39
N PRO A 56 1.68 5.07 -7.71
CA PRO A 56 0.92 6.01 -8.56
C PRO A 56 -0.56 6.10 -8.18
N PHE A 57 -1.13 5.00 -7.69
CA PHE A 57 -2.52 5.00 -7.22
C PHE A 57 -2.66 5.80 -5.92
N VAL A 58 -1.75 5.57 -4.97
CA VAL A 58 -1.75 6.26 -3.67
C VAL A 58 -1.48 7.76 -3.84
N GLU A 59 -0.52 8.14 -4.69
CA GLU A 59 -0.25 9.54 -5.06
C GLU A 59 -1.49 10.22 -5.62
N THR A 60 -2.13 9.59 -6.61
CA THR A 60 -3.34 10.14 -7.23
C THR A 60 -4.45 10.36 -6.20
N LEU A 61 -4.71 9.36 -5.36
CA LEU A 61 -5.75 9.48 -4.34
C LEU A 61 -5.39 10.50 -3.25
N CYS A 62 -4.12 10.61 -2.85
CA CYS A 62 -3.63 11.65 -1.95
C CYS A 62 -3.99 13.06 -2.46
N ARG A 63 -3.79 13.30 -3.75
CA ARG A 63 -4.13 14.58 -4.41
C ARG A 63 -5.63 14.81 -4.51
N VAL A 64 -6.42 13.75 -4.79
CA VAL A 64 -7.89 13.82 -4.75
C VAL A 64 -8.38 14.21 -3.36
N LEU A 65 -7.78 13.66 -2.31
CA LEU A 65 -8.12 13.95 -0.92
C LEU A 65 -7.56 15.29 -0.41
N GLN A 66 -6.90 16.10 -1.27
CA GLN A 66 -6.33 17.40 -0.91
C GLN A 66 -5.37 17.35 0.30
N ASN A 67 -4.70 16.21 0.50
CA ASN A 67 -3.59 16.15 1.43
C ASN A 67 -2.34 16.73 0.76
N THR A 68 -1.85 17.85 1.27
CA THR A 68 -0.73 18.61 0.72
C THR A 68 0.49 18.67 1.65
N THR A 69 0.43 18.02 2.81
CA THR A 69 1.41 18.24 3.88
C THR A 69 1.97 16.99 4.50
N VAL A 70 1.22 15.89 4.54
CA VAL A 70 1.63 14.66 5.25
C VAL A 70 1.89 13.54 4.25
N PRO A 71 3.03 12.83 4.35
CA PRO A 71 3.31 11.71 3.48
C PRO A 71 2.24 10.62 3.50
N CYS A 72 2.13 9.89 2.37
CA CYS A 72 1.31 8.69 2.23
C CYS A 72 2.21 7.47 2.14
N VAL A 73 1.73 6.33 2.64
CA VAL A 73 2.42 5.03 2.58
C VAL A 73 1.81 4.19 1.46
N ALA A 74 2.64 3.67 0.56
CA ALA A 74 2.22 2.78 -0.52
C ALA A 74 2.99 1.45 -0.50
N GLU A 75 2.49 0.47 -1.25
CA GLU A 75 3.05 -0.89 -1.35
C GLU A 75 3.39 -1.47 0.04
N ASN A 76 2.42 -1.41 0.97
CA ASN A 76 2.57 -1.92 2.34
C ASN A 76 3.78 -1.38 3.12
N GLY A 77 4.33 -0.23 2.74
CA GLY A 77 5.48 0.37 3.42
C GLY A 77 6.75 0.50 2.59
N VAL A 78 6.76 -0.03 1.36
CA VAL A 78 7.90 0.16 0.43
C VAL A 78 8.13 1.63 0.14
N TRP A 79 7.05 2.38 -0.15
CA TRP A 79 7.12 3.76 -0.58
C TRP A 79 6.49 4.73 0.40
N LEU A 80 7.12 5.90 0.54
CA LEU A 80 6.49 7.12 0.99
C LEU A 80 6.36 8.09 -0.19
N TYR A 81 5.18 8.68 -0.36
CA TYR A 81 4.93 9.83 -1.21
C TYR A 81 4.73 11.05 -0.36
N ASP A 82 5.58 12.05 -0.52
CA ASP A 82 5.48 13.33 0.20
C ASP A 82 4.84 14.39 -0.70
N PRO A 83 3.56 14.77 -0.44
CA PRO A 83 2.86 15.74 -1.26
C PRO A 83 3.40 17.17 -1.10
N SER A 84 4.14 17.48 -0.05
CA SER A 84 4.65 18.82 0.22
C SER A 84 5.73 19.27 -0.79
N ASN A 85 6.46 18.30 -1.35
CA ASN A 85 7.55 18.53 -2.31
C ASN A 85 7.46 17.64 -3.54
N ASN A 86 6.37 16.87 -3.70
CA ASN A 86 6.19 15.84 -4.71
C ASN A 86 7.32 14.80 -4.70
N GLY A 87 7.78 14.44 -3.50
CA GLY A 87 8.91 13.53 -3.28
C GLY A 87 8.47 12.07 -3.15
N TYR A 88 9.35 11.16 -3.62
CA TYR A 88 9.15 9.72 -3.51
C TYR A 88 10.36 9.11 -2.80
N ALA A 89 10.14 8.38 -1.72
CA ALA A 89 11.18 7.72 -0.95
C ALA A 89 10.88 6.23 -0.81
N MET A 90 11.71 5.40 -1.44
CA MET A 90 11.70 3.96 -1.21
C MET A 90 12.29 3.65 0.17
N ASP A 91 11.93 2.53 0.77
CA ASP A 91 12.57 2.07 2.00
C ASP A 91 14.05 1.76 1.75
N ASP A 92 14.93 2.20 2.65
CA ASP A 92 16.38 2.04 2.50
C ASP A 92 16.85 0.58 2.46
N SER A 93 16.02 -0.36 2.94
CA SER A 93 16.28 -1.79 2.85
C SER A 93 15.94 -2.41 1.49
N ILE A 94 15.39 -1.62 0.57
CA ILE A 94 15.02 -2.06 -0.78
C ILE A 94 15.96 -1.42 -1.79
N GLY A 95 16.81 -2.24 -2.37
CA GLY A 95 17.75 -1.84 -3.41
C GLY A 95 17.41 -2.47 -4.78
N PRO A 96 18.28 -2.27 -5.77
CA PRO A 96 18.09 -2.84 -7.12
C PRO A 96 18.01 -4.37 -7.15
N ASP A 97 18.62 -5.06 -6.18
CA ASP A 97 18.61 -6.53 -6.14
C ASP A 97 17.28 -7.04 -5.58
N GLU A 98 16.69 -6.38 -4.60
CA GLU A 98 15.33 -6.66 -4.10
C GLU A 98 14.30 -6.43 -5.21
N VAL A 99 14.42 -5.36 -5.98
CA VAL A 99 13.53 -5.09 -7.13
C VAL A 99 13.66 -6.20 -8.19
N LYS A 100 14.88 -6.61 -8.56
CA LYS A 100 15.09 -7.74 -9.49
C LYS A 100 14.50 -9.04 -8.97
N MET A 101 14.64 -9.29 -7.67
CA MET A 101 14.08 -10.49 -7.01
C MET A 101 12.55 -10.52 -7.13
N VAL A 102 11.87 -9.40 -6.90
CA VAL A 102 10.41 -9.30 -7.07
C VAL A 102 10.01 -9.59 -8.51
N HIS A 103 10.72 -9.02 -9.50
CA HIS A 103 10.45 -9.30 -10.91
C HIS A 103 10.65 -10.79 -11.27
N ALA A 104 11.69 -11.44 -10.71
CA ALA A 104 11.88 -12.88 -10.88
C ALA A 104 10.74 -13.68 -10.23
N ALA A 105 10.28 -13.26 -9.06
CA ALA A 105 9.15 -13.87 -8.37
C ALA A 105 7.84 -13.69 -9.17
N GLU A 106 7.60 -12.52 -9.75
CA GLU A 106 6.46 -12.27 -10.66
C GLU A 106 6.46 -13.23 -11.84
N GLN A 107 7.59 -13.33 -12.56
CA GLN A 107 7.73 -14.24 -13.69
C GLN A 107 7.45 -15.68 -13.27
N ARG A 108 8.02 -16.10 -12.14
CA ARG A 108 7.84 -17.46 -11.63
C ARG A 108 6.39 -17.76 -11.25
N MET A 109 5.70 -16.82 -10.62
CA MET A 109 4.28 -16.99 -10.28
C MET A 109 3.40 -17.04 -11.53
N MET A 110 3.71 -16.26 -12.56
CA MET A 110 3.00 -16.34 -13.84
C MET A 110 3.23 -17.67 -14.55
N GLU A 111 4.46 -18.22 -14.54
CA GLU A 111 4.73 -19.57 -15.08
C GLU A 111 3.88 -20.64 -14.40
N LEU A 112 3.70 -20.53 -13.08
CA LEU A 112 2.99 -21.55 -12.30
C LEU A 112 1.47 -21.43 -12.35
N TYR A 113 0.93 -20.20 -12.43
CA TYR A 113 -0.49 -19.95 -12.13
C TYR A 113 -1.27 -19.20 -13.20
N HIS A 114 -0.63 -18.67 -14.26
CA HIS A 114 -1.33 -17.90 -15.28
C HIS A 114 -2.46 -18.69 -15.97
N GLU A 115 -2.21 -19.94 -16.32
CA GLU A 115 -3.20 -20.81 -16.96
C GLU A 115 -4.41 -21.11 -16.06
N HIS A 116 -4.26 -20.91 -14.76
CA HIS A 116 -5.32 -21.05 -13.76
C HIS A 116 -6.08 -19.74 -13.50
N GLY A 117 -5.83 -18.69 -14.29
CA GLY A 117 -6.54 -17.41 -14.20
C GLY A 117 -5.96 -16.41 -13.20
N VAL A 118 -4.83 -16.72 -12.56
CA VAL A 118 -4.11 -15.78 -11.70
C VAL A 118 -3.53 -14.63 -12.54
N ARG A 119 -3.59 -13.42 -12.00
CA ARG A 119 -3.04 -12.21 -12.62
C ARG A 119 -2.18 -11.47 -11.59
N ILE A 120 -1.15 -10.77 -12.08
CA ILE A 120 -0.36 -9.86 -11.25
C ILE A 120 -1.05 -8.50 -11.21
N GLN A 121 -1.13 -7.90 -10.02
CA GLN A 121 -1.55 -6.50 -9.89
C GLN A 121 -0.44 -5.60 -10.45
N PRO A 122 -0.72 -4.79 -11.51
CA PRO A 122 0.33 -4.00 -12.14
C PRO A 122 0.75 -2.79 -11.32
N GLY A 123 1.96 -2.30 -11.57
CA GLY A 123 2.47 -1.02 -11.09
C GLY A 123 3.16 -1.07 -9.72
N LYS A 124 3.34 -2.22 -9.13
CA LYS A 124 4.20 -2.41 -7.96
C LYS A 124 5.67 -2.54 -8.36
N SER A 125 6.57 -2.09 -7.50
CA SER A 125 8.01 -2.05 -7.78
C SER A 125 8.83 -3.01 -6.93
N ALA A 126 8.47 -3.20 -5.67
CA ALA A 126 9.21 -4.06 -4.73
C ALA A 126 8.27 -4.86 -3.81
N SER A 127 7.12 -5.18 -4.32
CA SER A 127 6.18 -6.16 -3.78
C SER A 127 5.38 -6.73 -4.94
N LEU A 128 4.75 -7.89 -4.76
CA LEU A 128 3.85 -8.41 -5.78
C LEU A 128 2.51 -8.81 -5.16
N SER A 129 1.45 -8.76 -5.96
CA SER A 129 0.13 -9.25 -5.55
C SER A 129 -0.47 -10.10 -6.65
N LEU A 130 -0.83 -11.32 -6.30
CA LEU A 130 -1.53 -12.25 -7.15
C LEU A 130 -3.02 -12.06 -6.96
N TYR A 131 -3.73 -11.77 -8.03
CA TYR A 131 -5.18 -11.62 -8.06
C TYR A 131 -5.86 -12.88 -8.60
N HIS A 132 -6.96 -13.29 -7.98
CA HIS A 132 -7.91 -14.26 -8.54
C HIS A 132 -9.33 -13.93 -8.05
N PRO A 133 -10.39 -14.10 -8.89
CA PRO A 133 -11.76 -13.78 -8.50
C PRO A 133 -12.36 -14.77 -7.49
N ASP A 134 -11.77 -15.95 -7.32
CA ASP A 134 -12.18 -16.94 -6.31
C ASP A 134 -11.22 -16.91 -5.12
N PRO A 135 -11.65 -16.43 -3.93
CA PRO A 135 -10.83 -16.41 -2.73
C PRO A 135 -10.39 -17.80 -2.24
N ASN A 136 -11.24 -18.82 -2.42
CA ASN A 136 -10.90 -20.19 -2.00
C ASN A 136 -9.73 -20.75 -2.81
N TYR A 137 -9.66 -20.39 -4.10
CA TYR A 137 -8.52 -20.77 -4.93
C TYR A 137 -7.23 -20.12 -4.41
N LEU A 138 -7.25 -18.82 -4.09
CA LEU A 138 -6.09 -18.13 -3.51
C LEU A 138 -5.65 -18.77 -2.20
N GLU A 139 -6.59 -19.07 -1.31
CA GLU A 139 -6.30 -19.75 -0.04
C GLU A 139 -5.65 -21.13 -0.28
N SER A 140 -6.13 -21.87 -1.27
CA SER A 140 -5.59 -23.19 -1.61
C SER A 140 -4.15 -23.18 -2.13
N ILE A 141 -3.76 -22.13 -2.88
CA ILE A 141 -2.41 -22.03 -3.46
C ILE A 141 -1.40 -21.28 -2.58
N ALA A 142 -1.85 -20.48 -1.61
CA ALA A 142 -0.97 -19.66 -0.78
C ALA A 142 0.18 -20.44 -0.10
N PRO A 143 -0.04 -21.65 0.47
CA PRO A 143 1.06 -22.46 1.01
C PRO A 143 2.09 -22.91 -0.04
N ALA A 144 1.65 -23.15 -1.28
CA ALA A 144 2.54 -23.52 -2.37
C ALA A 144 3.37 -22.33 -2.87
N VAL A 145 2.77 -21.12 -2.90
CA VAL A 145 3.47 -19.86 -3.20
C VAL A 145 4.57 -19.61 -2.15
N GLU A 146 4.25 -19.73 -0.87
CA GLU A 146 5.22 -19.53 0.22
C GLU A 146 6.36 -20.55 0.14
N LYS A 147 6.04 -21.82 -0.11
CA LYS A 147 7.04 -22.87 -0.30
C LYS A 147 7.95 -22.59 -1.50
N GLU A 148 7.39 -22.10 -2.61
CA GLU A 148 8.20 -21.74 -3.78
C GLU A 148 9.18 -20.61 -3.44
N PHE A 149 8.75 -19.55 -2.75
CA PHE A 149 9.64 -18.45 -2.34
C PHE A 149 10.76 -18.96 -1.43
N HIS A 150 10.46 -19.81 -0.47
CA HIS A 150 11.49 -20.45 0.38
C HIS A 150 12.47 -21.27 -0.44
N SER A 151 12.00 -22.03 -1.44
CA SER A 151 12.86 -22.89 -2.28
C SER A 151 13.83 -22.05 -3.14
N GLN A 152 13.44 -20.85 -3.53
CA GLN A 152 14.24 -19.90 -4.30
C GLN A 152 15.13 -19.02 -3.40
N GLY A 153 15.00 -19.12 -2.08
CA GLY A 153 15.72 -18.26 -1.14
C GLY A 153 15.20 -16.81 -1.12
N TRP A 154 13.98 -16.56 -1.57
CA TRP A 154 13.38 -15.21 -1.57
C TRP A 154 12.74 -14.92 -0.23
N PRO A 155 13.13 -13.83 0.48
CA PRO A 155 12.59 -13.46 1.79
C PRO A 155 11.24 -12.73 1.69
N LEU A 156 10.33 -13.28 0.88
CA LEU A 156 8.98 -12.75 0.67
C LEU A 156 7.99 -13.47 1.59
N ARG A 157 7.26 -12.68 2.36
CA ARG A 157 6.16 -13.13 3.21
C ARG A 157 4.87 -13.13 2.42
N VAL A 158 4.09 -14.18 2.54
CA VAL A 158 2.76 -14.34 1.93
C VAL A 158 1.69 -13.90 2.93
N SER A 159 0.74 -13.09 2.47
CA SER A 159 -0.47 -12.72 3.22
C SER A 159 -1.69 -12.67 2.30
N LEU A 160 -2.85 -13.07 2.83
CA LEU A 160 -4.10 -13.13 2.09
C LEU A 160 -4.98 -11.92 2.41
N THR A 161 -5.61 -11.39 1.37
CA THR A 161 -6.84 -10.58 1.46
C THR A 161 -7.94 -11.28 0.65
N LEU A 162 -9.11 -10.66 0.53
CA LEU A 162 -10.25 -11.33 -0.13
C LEU A 162 -9.92 -11.80 -1.55
N PHE A 163 -9.26 -10.96 -2.37
CA PHE A 163 -8.99 -11.23 -3.78
C PHE A 163 -7.50 -11.22 -4.14
N TYR A 164 -6.60 -11.16 -3.14
CA TYR A 164 -5.16 -11.09 -3.40
C TYR A 164 -4.35 -11.97 -2.44
N ILE A 165 -3.30 -12.58 -2.99
CA ILE A 165 -2.13 -12.98 -2.23
C ILE A 165 -1.12 -11.83 -2.34
N ASN A 166 -0.83 -11.16 -1.23
CA ASN A 166 0.20 -10.14 -1.17
C ASN A 166 1.53 -10.77 -0.73
N CYS A 167 2.59 -10.45 -1.45
CA CYS A 167 3.93 -10.95 -1.19
C CYS A 167 4.85 -9.75 -1.00
N ASP A 168 5.21 -9.52 0.25
CA ASP A 168 6.03 -8.39 0.69
C ASP A 168 7.32 -8.91 1.33
N PHE A 169 8.41 -8.15 1.25
CA PHE A 169 9.61 -8.46 2.01
C PHE A 169 9.31 -8.54 3.51
N SER A 170 9.95 -9.48 4.22
CA SER A 170 9.65 -9.75 5.64
C SER A 170 9.87 -8.54 6.54
N GLN A 171 10.81 -7.64 6.20
CA GLN A 171 11.11 -6.41 6.92
C GLN A 171 10.15 -5.25 6.58
N ILE A 172 9.36 -5.36 5.50
CA ILE A 172 8.42 -4.34 5.06
C ILE A 172 7.01 -4.64 5.56
N SER A 173 6.33 -3.61 6.05
CA SER A 173 4.93 -3.67 6.49
C SER A 173 4.32 -2.27 6.55
N LYS A 174 2.99 -2.18 6.57
CA LYS A 174 2.29 -0.91 6.87
C LYS A 174 2.83 -0.25 8.16
N ALA A 175 3.15 -1.05 9.18
CA ALA A 175 3.70 -0.54 10.43
C ALA A 175 5.10 0.08 10.26
N THR A 176 5.98 -0.52 9.44
CA THR A 176 7.30 0.08 9.16
C THR A 176 7.15 1.36 8.34
N GLY A 177 6.27 1.38 7.34
CA GLY A 177 5.94 2.58 6.57
C GLY A 177 5.40 3.72 7.44
N ILE A 178 4.48 3.42 8.35
CA ILE A 178 3.94 4.40 9.31
C ILE A 178 5.04 4.95 10.23
N ARG A 179 5.95 4.11 10.75
CA ARG A 179 7.07 4.60 11.57
C ARG A 179 7.97 5.56 10.79
N ARG A 180 8.25 5.27 9.51
CA ARG A 180 9.01 6.19 8.63
C ARG A 180 8.28 7.51 8.43
N LEU A 181 6.96 7.46 8.18
CA LEU A 181 6.12 8.65 8.06
C LEU A 181 6.19 9.50 9.33
N LEU A 182 6.01 8.89 10.51
CA LEU A 182 6.06 9.60 11.78
C LEU A 182 7.45 10.19 12.04
N ALA A 183 8.52 9.47 11.72
CA ALA A 183 9.90 9.96 11.85
C ALA A 183 10.16 11.18 10.93
N GLN A 184 9.62 11.17 9.69
CA GLN A 184 9.76 12.29 8.75
C GLN A 184 8.97 13.51 9.16
N THR A 185 7.76 13.32 9.73
CA THR A 185 6.87 14.43 10.13
C THR A 185 7.12 14.96 11.53
N GLY A 186 7.80 14.20 12.38
CA GLY A 186 7.95 14.51 13.80
C GLY A 186 6.66 14.39 14.63
N ILE A 187 5.60 13.78 14.06
CA ILE A 187 4.33 13.57 14.78
C ILE A 187 4.51 12.44 15.79
N ASP A 188 4.08 12.68 17.03
CA ASP A 188 4.11 11.67 18.09
C ASP A 188 3.04 10.59 17.84
N ALA A 189 3.43 9.31 17.91
CA ALA A 189 2.54 8.17 17.74
C ALA A 189 1.39 8.10 18.76
N HIS A 190 1.46 8.87 19.85
CA HIS A 190 0.42 8.96 20.89
C HIS A 190 -0.55 10.13 20.66
N ARG A 191 -0.40 10.86 19.58
CA ARG A 191 -1.21 11.99 19.14
C ARG A 191 -1.72 11.79 17.73
#